data_b226b42e88a915511b783ec2c412a384
#
_entry.id   b226b42e88a915511b783ec2c412a384
#
_cell.length_a   1.000
_cell.length_b   1.000
_cell.length_c   1.000
_cell.angle_alpha   90.00
_cell.angle_beta   90.00
_cell.angle_gamma   90.00
#
_symmetry.space_group_name_H-M   'P 1'
#
loop_
_entity.id
_entity.type
_entity.pdbx_description
1 polymer ?
#
loop_
_entity_poly.entity_id
_entity_poly.type
_entity_poly.pdbx_seq_one_letter_code
_entity_poly.pdbx_strand_id
1 'polypeptide(L)'
;MTSPFKPFVAPFLGHYPEIDTSTYIAETAAIVGAVRISSNSSIWHQVTLRGDNNFITVGEGTNIQDNSCVHISSHDYPTIIGNYVNIGHCALVHACHLHDHAFVGMGSIVMDGSIIETDGMLAAGSLLTARKHIPAGELWAGRPARKMRDLSADEIADNRRIAQHYIEVGRAHRLGAEGGPFVNMRTHPLPPCD
;
A
#
# COMPACT_ATOMS: atom_id res chain seq x y z
N MET A 1 -12.86 12.44 20.42
CA MET A 1 -12.46 11.32 21.34
C MET A 1 -11.36 10.54 20.65
N THR A 2 -10.19 10.44 21.26
CA THR A 2 -9.13 9.55 20.72
C THR A 2 -9.57 8.10 20.94
N SER A 3 -9.48 7.28 19.89
CA SER A 3 -9.77 5.84 19.98
C SER A 3 -8.93 5.19 21.09
N PRO A 4 -9.50 4.29 21.90
CA PRO A 4 -8.75 3.51 22.88
C PRO A 4 -7.88 2.43 22.23
N PHE A 5 -8.07 2.15 20.96
CA PHE A 5 -7.30 1.15 20.21
C PHE A 5 -6.04 1.79 19.62
N LYS A 6 -4.97 1.00 19.54
CA LYS A 6 -3.70 1.37 18.91
C LYS A 6 -3.28 0.27 17.95
N PRO A 7 -2.57 0.59 16.86
CA PRO A 7 -2.03 -0.42 15.97
C PRO A 7 -1.12 -1.39 16.74
N PHE A 8 -1.11 -2.64 16.30
CA PHE A 8 -0.17 -3.62 16.84
C PHE A 8 1.20 -3.42 16.18
N VAL A 9 2.14 -2.83 16.91
CA VAL A 9 3.51 -2.63 16.46
C VAL A 9 4.44 -3.38 17.40
N ALA A 10 5.14 -4.40 16.88
CA ALA A 10 5.96 -5.29 17.71
C ALA A 10 7.32 -5.60 17.07
N PRO A 11 8.37 -5.76 17.88
CA PRO A 11 9.65 -6.24 17.39
C PRO A 11 9.59 -7.74 17.09
N PHE A 12 10.53 -8.19 16.27
CA PHE A 12 10.85 -9.60 16.08
C PHE A 12 12.36 -9.80 16.03
N LEU A 13 12.90 -10.71 16.83
CA LEU A 13 14.34 -11.02 16.94
C LEU A 13 15.23 -9.76 17.08
N GLY A 14 14.81 -8.78 17.86
CA GLY A 14 15.55 -7.54 18.09
C GLY A 14 15.39 -6.46 17.01
N HIS A 15 14.67 -6.72 15.93
CA HIS A 15 14.33 -5.73 14.91
C HIS A 15 13.01 -5.05 15.27
N TYR A 16 13.03 -3.73 15.37
CA TYR A 16 11.87 -2.88 15.67
C TYR A 16 11.40 -2.19 14.40
N PRO A 17 10.07 -2.06 14.18
CA PRO A 17 9.57 -1.23 13.11
C PRO A 17 10.02 0.24 13.27
N GLU A 18 10.49 0.83 12.17
CA GLU A 18 10.86 2.24 12.05
C GLU A 18 9.77 2.96 11.25
N ILE A 19 9.00 3.83 11.90
CA ILE A 19 7.83 4.47 11.30
C ILE A 19 7.98 5.98 11.42
N ASP A 20 7.92 6.70 10.30
CA ASP A 20 7.93 8.15 10.31
C ASP A 20 6.68 8.71 11.00
N THR A 21 6.84 9.78 11.78
CA THR A 21 5.77 10.37 12.60
C THR A 21 4.64 10.99 11.79
N SER A 22 4.85 11.30 10.52
CA SER A 22 3.81 11.81 9.62
C SER A 22 2.94 10.71 9.01
N THR A 23 3.33 9.44 9.17
CA THR A 23 2.59 8.28 8.65
C THR A 23 1.28 8.06 9.40
N TYR A 24 0.21 7.75 8.67
CA TYR A 24 -1.03 7.27 9.27
C TYR A 24 -0.99 5.74 9.40
N ILE A 25 -1.22 5.24 10.61
CA ILE A 25 -1.38 3.81 10.88
C ILE A 25 -2.77 3.60 11.49
N ALA A 26 -3.62 2.84 10.82
CA ALA A 26 -4.93 2.50 11.34
C ALA A 26 -4.83 1.61 12.58
N GLU A 27 -5.76 1.77 13.50
CA GLU A 27 -5.79 1.10 14.83
C GLU A 27 -5.79 -0.42 14.76
N THR A 28 -6.25 -0.99 13.66
CA THR A 28 -6.36 -2.44 13.45
C THR A 28 -5.22 -3.00 12.57
N ALA A 29 -4.26 -2.16 12.19
CA ALA A 29 -3.07 -2.61 11.45
C ALA A 29 -2.07 -3.33 12.37
N ALA A 30 -1.33 -4.28 11.79
CA ALA A 30 -0.27 -5.01 12.47
C ALA A 30 1.07 -4.84 11.73
N ILE A 31 2.10 -4.37 12.44
CA ILE A 31 3.44 -4.13 11.89
C ILE A 31 4.46 -4.85 12.77
N VAL A 32 5.17 -5.82 12.21
CA VAL A 32 6.04 -6.71 12.98
C VAL A 32 7.42 -6.83 12.36
N GLY A 33 8.45 -6.68 13.18
CA GLY A 33 9.85 -6.97 12.82
C GLY A 33 10.53 -5.87 12.01
N ALA A 34 11.39 -6.27 11.08
CA ALA A 34 12.22 -5.37 10.26
C ALA A 34 11.37 -4.66 9.18
N VAL A 35 10.60 -3.67 9.59
CA VAL A 35 9.74 -2.86 8.71
C VAL A 35 10.11 -1.40 8.82
N ARG A 36 10.38 -0.73 7.69
CA ARG A 36 10.58 0.73 7.63
C ARG A 36 9.49 1.37 6.79
N ILE A 37 8.85 2.43 7.33
CA ILE A 37 7.79 3.18 6.66
C ILE A 37 8.18 4.65 6.65
N SER A 38 8.31 5.20 5.44
CA SER A 38 8.69 6.59 5.22
C SER A 38 7.52 7.56 5.39
N SER A 39 7.84 8.85 5.33
CA SER A 39 6.92 9.97 5.57
C SER A 39 5.65 9.94 4.70
N ASN A 40 4.59 10.54 5.22
CA ASN A 40 3.31 10.76 4.53
C ASN A 40 2.62 9.49 4.00
N SER A 41 3.10 8.30 4.37
CA SER A 41 2.48 7.03 3.99
C SER A 41 1.22 6.74 4.81
N SER A 42 0.37 5.83 4.33
CA SER A 42 -0.84 5.42 5.05
C SER A 42 -1.04 3.92 5.01
N ILE A 43 -1.17 3.33 6.20
CA ILE A 43 -1.39 1.89 6.42
C ILE A 43 -2.78 1.73 7.01
N TRP A 44 -3.68 1.16 6.22
CA TRP A 44 -5.11 1.16 6.51
C TRP A 44 -5.55 -0.03 7.39
N HIS A 45 -6.86 -0.13 7.61
CA HIS A 45 -7.41 -1.10 8.57
C HIS A 45 -7.09 -2.55 8.17
N GLN A 46 -6.74 -3.36 9.17
CA GLN A 46 -6.43 -4.78 9.04
C GLN A 46 -5.27 -5.10 8.07
N VAL A 47 -4.44 -4.11 7.73
CA VAL A 47 -3.20 -4.36 6.98
C VAL A 47 -2.19 -5.05 7.89
N THR A 48 -1.54 -6.08 7.36
CA THR A 48 -0.42 -6.74 8.04
C THR A 48 0.87 -6.54 7.26
N LEU A 49 1.89 -5.99 7.93
CA LEU A 49 3.27 -5.90 7.45
C LEU A 49 4.14 -6.77 8.36
N ARG A 50 4.68 -7.87 7.85
CA ARG A 50 5.48 -8.79 8.66
C ARG A 50 6.85 -9.04 8.03
N GLY A 51 7.89 -8.37 8.60
CA GLY A 51 9.30 -8.52 8.24
C GLY A 51 10.04 -9.33 9.31
N ASP A 52 9.77 -10.63 9.38
CA ASP A 52 10.30 -11.50 10.45
C ASP A 52 11.68 -12.09 10.14
N ASN A 53 11.95 -12.55 8.91
CA ASN A 53 13.24 -13.15 8.52
C ASN A 53 13.97 -12.36 7.42
N ASN A 54 13.37 -11.31 6.94
CA ASN A 54 13.91 -10.36 5.98
C ASN A 54 13.22 -9.02 6.22
N PHE A 55 13.44 -8.00 5.42
CA PHE A 55 12.91 -6.67 5.66
C PHE A 55 11.82 -6.24 4.67
N ILE A 56 10.99 -5.30 5.12
CA ILE A 56 10.03 -4.56 4.31
C ILE A 56 10.41 -3.09 4.35
N THR A 57 10.47 -2.44 3.19
CA THR A 57 10.55 -0.98 3.12
C THR A 57 9.36 -0.42 2.37
N VAL A 58 8.79 0.66 2.90
CA VAL A 58 7.68 1.41 2.31
C VAL A 58 8.12 2.84 2.12
N GLY A 59 8.13 3.31 0.88
CA GLY A 59 8.55 4.65 0.49
C GLY A 59 7.54 5.72 0.86
N GLU A 60 7.92 6.97 0.65
CA GLU A 60 7.11 8.15 0.96
C GLU A 60 5.79 8.16 0.22
N GLY A 61 4.72 8.65 0.88
CA GLY A 61 3.40 8.87 0.26
C GLY A 61 2.71 7.61 -0.26
N THR A 62 3.22 6.43 0.09
CA THR A 62 2.66 5.14 -0.32
C THR A 62 1.46 4.78 0.53
N ASN A 63 0.39 4.27 -0.10
CA ASN A 63 -0.78 3.79 0.61
C ASN A 63 -0.95 2.27 0.46
N ILE A 64 -1.23 1.60 1.58
CA ILE A 64 -1.55 0.17 1.63
C ILE A 64 -2.95 0.05 2.23
N GLN A 65 -3.90 -0.30 1.37
CA GLN A 65 -5.32 -0.22 1.69
C GLN A 65 -5.82 -1.46 2.44
N ASP A 66 -7.00 -1.32 3.01
CA ASP A 66 -7.58 -2.25 4.00
C ASP A 66 -7.47 -3.72 3.60
N ASN A 67 -7.23 -4.57 4.61
CA ASN A 67 -7.12 -6.02 4.49
C ASN A 67 -5.96 -6.53 3.60
N SER A 68 -5.01 -5.69 3.25
CA SER A 68 -3.84 -6.12 2.47
C SER A 68 -2.78 -6.77 3.37
N CYS A 69 -2.04 -7.72 2.80
CA CYS A 69 -0.96 -8.41 3.49
C CYS A 69 0.36 -8.23 2.73
N VAL A 70 1.39 -7.79 3.46
CA VAL A 70 2.74 -7.62 2.93
C VAL A 70 3.70 -8.51 3.71
N HIS A 71 4.43 -9.36 3.00
CA HIS A 71 5.38 -10.29 3.61
C HIS A 71 6.62 -10.44 2.74
N ILE A 72 7.57 -11.21 3.21
CA ILE A 72 8.91 -11.41 2.61
C ILE A 72 9.16 -12.88 2.33
N SER A 73 10.20 -13.18 1.54
CA SER A 73 10.82 -14.50 1.50
C SER A 73 12.00 -14.56 2.48
N SER A 74 12.08 -15.63 3.21
CA SER A 74 13.07 -15.77 4.30
C SER A 74 14.53 -15.73 3.84
N HIS A 75 14.80 -16.07 2.59
CA HIS A 75 16.17 -16.21 2.10
C HIS A 75 16.49 -15.34 0.88
N ASP A 76 15.54 -15.21 -0.08
CA ASP A 76 15.88 -14.68 -1.39
C ASP A 76 15.48 -13.22 -1.60
N TYR A 77 14.26 -12.84 -1.21
CA TYR A 77 13.70 -11.55 -1.57
C TYR A 77 13.08 -10.81 -0.37
N PRO A 78 13.54 -9.58 -0.07
CA PRO A 78 12.78 -8.64 0.75
C PRO A 78 11.53 -8.18 -0.01
N THR A 79 10.71 -7.37 0.65
CA THR A 79 9.67 -6.60 -0.03
C THR A 79 10.07 -5.13 -0.02
N ILE A 80 10.31 -4.58 -1.20
CA ILE A 80 10.71 -3.20 -1.39
C ILE A 80 9.58 -2.48 -2.11
N ILE A 81 9.00 -1.48 -1.46
CA ILE A 81 7.92 -0.66 -2.01
C ILE A 81 8.43 0.77 -2.10
N GLY A 82 8.42 1.32 -3.30
CA GLY A 82 8.88 2.66 -3.63
C GLY A 82 7.96 3.76 -3.10
N ASN A 83 8.15 4.96 -3.60
CA ASN A 83 7.39 6.15 -3.22
C ASN A 83 6.09 6.24 -4.02
N TYR A 84 5.04 6.79 -3.38
CA TYR A 84 3.73 7.06 -4.01
C TYR A 84 3.08 5.84 -4.66
N VAL A 85 3.38 4.65 -4.15
CA VAL A 85 2.78 3.38 -4.62
C VAL A 85 1.35 3.26 -4.10
N ASN A 86 0.45 2.79 -4.97
CA ASN A 86 -0.93 2.48 -4.58
C ASN A 86 -1.10 0.97 -4.47
N ILE A 87 -1.39 0.46 -3.28
CA ILE A 87 -1.74 -0.94 -3.06
C ILE A 87 -3.21 -1.01 -2.62
N GLY A 88 -4.05 -1.48 -3.56
CA GLY A 88 -5.50 -1.57 -3.37
C GLY A 88 -5.90 -2.60 -2.32
N HIS A 89 -7.14 -2.45 -1.83
CA HIS A 89 -7.73 -3.30 -0.78
C HIS A 89 -7.56 -4.80 -1.06
N CYS A 90 -7.35 -5.59 -0.02
CA CYS A 90 -7.25 -7.06 -0.08
C CYS A 90 -6.11 -7.58 -0.98
N ALA A 91 -5.08 -6.79 -1.24
CA ALA A 91 -3.92 -7.25 -2.02
C ALA A 91 -2.97 -8.11 -1.17
N LEU A 92 -2.36 -9.11 -1.81
CA LEU A 92 -1.23 -9.86 -1.24
C LEU A 92 0.05 -9.48 -1.98
N VAL A 93 0.99 -8.87 -1.26
CA VAL A 93 2.29 -8.42 -1.78
C VAL A 93 3.38 -9.21 -1.08
N HIS A 94 4.08 -10.06 -1.81
CA HIS A 94 5.03 -11.00 -1.22
C HIS A 94 6.38 -10.96 -1.94
N ALA A 95 7.44 -10.62 -1.17
CA ALA A 95 8.82 -10.79 -1.60
C ALA A 95 9.14 -10.19 -2.98
N CYS A 96 8.76 -8.93 -3.22
CA CYS A 96 8.80 -8.30 -4.54
C CYS A 96 9.34 -6.87 -4.49
N HIS A 97 9.52 -6.27 -5.65
CA HIS A 97 9.94 -4.88 -5.78
C HIS A 97 8.89 -4.08 -6.58
N LEU A 98 8.28 -3.10 -5.92
CA LEU A 98 7.38 -2.12 -6.52
C LEU A 98 8.13 -0.80 -6.60
N HIS A 99 8.38 -0.31 -7.82
CA HIS A 99 9.04 0.98 -8.03
C HIS A 99 8.07 2.14 -7.76
N ASP A 100 8.60 3.36 -7.77
CA ASP A 100 7.83 4.57 -7.52
C ASP A 100 6.59 4.66 -8.43
N HIS A 101 5.45 5.07 -7.87
CA HIS A 101 4.17 5.17 -8.55
C HIS A 101 3.60 3.86 -9.11
N ALA A 102 4.16 2.70 -8.78
CA ALA A 102 3.56 1.41 -9.15
C ALA A 102 2.14 1.28 -8.58
N PHE A 103 1.28 0.60 -9.32
CA PHE A 103 -0.11 0.40 -8.93
C PHE A 103 -0.48 -1.08 -8.85
N VAL A 104 -0.90 -1.52 -7.67
CA VAL A 104 -1.42 -2.87 -7.43
C VAL A 104 -2.93 -2.78 -7.20
N GLY A 105 -3.72 -3.29 -8.14
CA GLY A 105 -5.17 -3.26 -8.05
C GLY A 105 -5.74 -4.11 -6.91
N MET A 106 -6.95 -3.78 -6.46
CA MET A 106 -7.65 -4.47 -5.37
C MET A 106 -7.70 -5.99 -5.58
N GLY A 107 -7.46 -6.77 -4.53
CA GLY A 107 -7.52 -8.23 -4.55
C GLY A 107 -6.45 -8.91 -5.41
N SER A 108 -5.41 -8.18 -5.82
CA SER A 108 -4.32 -8.73 -6.62
C SER A 108 -3.29 -9.46 -5.77
N ILE A 109 -2.56 -10.38 -6.39
CA ILE A 109 -1.47 -11.13 -5.77
C ILE A 109 -0.19 -10.84 -6.55
N VAL A 110 0.86 -10.40 -5.85
CA VAL A 110 2.22 -10.19 -6.37
C VAL A 110 3.15 -11.15 -5.66
N MET A 111 3.82 -12.03 -6.44
CA MET A 111 4.65 -13.11 -5.89
C MET A 111 6.15 -12.83 -5.96
N ASP A 112 6.92 -13.71 -5.34
CA ASP A 112 8.36 -13.64 -5.11
C ASP A 112 9.20 -13.26 -6.32
N GLY A 113 10.10 -12.30 -6.12
CA GLY A 113 11.01 -11.82 -7.15
C GLY A 113 10.33 -11.08 -8.31
N SER A 114 9.02 -10.76 -8.18
CA SER A 114 8.34 -9.95 -9.18
C SER A 114 8.72 -8.48 -9.07
N ILE A 115 8.66 -7.77 -10.18
CA ILE A 115 8.95 -6.34 -10.27
C ILE A 115 7.79 -5.65 -10.97
N ILE A 116 7.34 -4.53 -10.42
CA ILE A 116 6.47 -3.58 -11.11
C ILE A 116 7.25 -2.27 -11.20
N GLU A 117 7.63 -1.88 -12.42
CA GLU A 117 8.39 -0.64 -12.65
C GLU A 117 7.51 0.60 -12.46
N THR A 118 8.18 1.76 -12.50
CA THR A 118 7.54 3.07 -12.32
C THR A 118 6.32 3.24 -13.22
N ASP A 119 5.21 3.65 -12.62
CA ASP A 119 3.91 3.78 -13.29
C ASP A 119 3.36 2.47 -13.91
N GLY A 120 3.99 1.33 -13.65
CA GLY A 120 3.44 0.03 -14.05
C GLY A 120 2.21 -0.32 -13.21
N MET A 121 1.22 -0.97 -13.85
CA MET A 121 -0.07 -1.27 -13.21
C MET A 121 -0.44 -2.75 -13.33
N LEU A 122 -0.76 -3.36 -12.20
CA LEU A 122 -1.43 -4.66 -12.12
C LEU A 122 -2.92 -4.41 -11.84
N ALA A 123 -3.80 -4.80 -12.76
CA ALA A 123 -5.24 -4.62 -12.63
C ALA A 123 -5.83 -5.44 -11.48
N ALA A 124 -6.98 -4.99 -10.95
CA ALA A 124 -7.66 -5.64 -9.85
C ALA A 124 -7.90 -7.15 -10.08
N GLY A 125 -7.79 -7.96 -9.02
CA GLY A 125 -8.00 -9.41 -9.03
C GLY A 125 -6.94 -10.21 -9.78
N SER A 126 -5.84 -9.62 -10.19
CA SER A 126 -4.81 -10.26 -11.01
C SER A 126 -3.78 -11.03 -10.18
N LEU A 127 -3.06 -11.95 -10.83
CA LEU A 127 -1.96 -12.72 -10.24
C LEU A 127 -0.67 -12.48 -11.04
N LEU A 128 0.25 -11.71 -10.49
CA LEU A 128 1.62 -11.59 -10.99
C LEU A 128 2.45 -12.72 -10.38
N THR A 129 2.73 -13.74 -11.18
CA THR A 129 3.47 -14.92 -10.73
C THR A 129 4.95 -14.60 -10.52
N ALA A 130 5.61 -15.44 -9.73
CA ALA A 130 7.00 -15.25 -9.31
C ALA A 130 7.96 -14.90 -10.48
N ARG A 131 8.87 -13.96 -10.20
CA ARG A 131 9.91 -13.48 -11.13
C ARG A 131 9.35 -12.87 -12.43
N LYS A 132 8.10 -12.40 -12.42
CA LYS A 132 7.52 -11.65 -13.54
C LYS A 132 7.79 -10.15 -13.36
N HIS A 133 7.84 -9.48 -14.49
CA HIS A 133 8.20 -8.09 -14.59
C HIS A 133 7.15 -7.34 -15.40
N ILE A 134 6.56 -6.31 -14.78
CA ILE A 134 5.70 -5.33 -15.44
C ILE A 134 6.57 -4.11 -15.76
N PRO A 135 6.87 -3.84 -17.04
CA PRO A 135 7.60 -2.64 -17.44
C PRO A 135 6.87 -1.35 -17.10
N ALA A 136 7.62 -0.25 -17.11
CA ALA A 136 7.09 1.08 -16.84
C ALA A 136 5.94 1.45 -17.79
N GLY A 137 4.85 2.00 -17.22
CA GLY A 137 3.69 2.46 -17.97
C GLY A 137 2.85 1.38 -18.64
N GLU A 138 3.03 0.10 -18.28
CA GLU A 138 2.20 -0.99 -18.81
C GLU A 138 1.08 -1.39 -17.85
N LEU A 139 -0.09 -1.73 -18.42
CA LEU A 139 -1.21 -2.37 -17.74
C LEU A 139 -1.17 -3.88 -17.99
N TRP A 140 -1.12 -4.63 -16.90
CA TRP A 140 -1.20 -6.09 -16.91
C TRP A 140 -2.43 -6.57 -16.16
N ALA A 141 -3.08 -7.65 -16.64
CA ALA A 141 -4.27 -8.22 -16.03
C ALA A 141 -4.34 -9.73 -16.19
N GLY A 142 -5.17 -10.38 -15.36
CA GLY A 142 -5.49 -11.81 -15.44
C GLY A 142 -4.77 -12.68 -14.43
N ARG A 143 -5.06 -13.98 -14.46
CA ARG A 143 -4.52 -15.01 -13.54
C ARG A 143 -4.08 -16.24 -14.37
N PRO A 144 -2.79 -16.32 -14.77
CA PRO A 144 -1.69 -15.41 -14.52
C PRO A 144 -1.79 -14.11 -15.33
N ALA A 145 -1.24 -13.01 -14.80
CA ALA A 145 -1.27 -11.72 -15.45
C ALA A 145 -0.44 -11.70 -16.75
N ARG A 146 -0.95 -10.96 -17.73
CA ARG A 146 -0.30 -10.70 -19.02
C ARG A 146 -0.49 -9.24 -19.40
N LYS A 147 0.40 -8.71 -20.22
CA LYS A 147 0.26 -7.36 -20.76
C LYS A 147 -1.09 -7.25 -21.50
N MET A 148 -1.85 -6.21 -21.14
CA MET A 148 -3.08 -5.83 -21.83
C MET A 148 -2.79 -4.73 -22.85
N ARG A 149 -2.11 -3.68 -22.42
CA ARG A 149 -1.77 -2.49 -23.21
C ARG A 149 -0.83 -1.57 -22.45
N ASP A 150 -0.37 -0.52 -23.10
CA ASP A 150 0.26 0.60 -22.41
C ASP A 150 -0.81 1.47 -21.74
N LEU A 151 -0.43 2.14 -20.65
CA LEU A 151 -1.25 3.17 -19.99
C LEU A 151 -1.20 4.47 -20.78
N SER A 152 -2.30 5.20 -20.84
CA SER A 152 -2.30 6.56 -21.34
C SER A 152 -1.67 7.53 -20.33
N ALA A 153 -1.27 8.71 -20.82
CA ALA A 153 -0.74 9.77 -19.94
C ALA A 153 -1.78 10.20 -18.88
N ASP A 154 -3.07 10.22 -19.24
CA ASP A 154 -4.15 10.57 -18.31
C ASP A 154 -4.33 9.51 -17.22
N GLU A 155 -4.24 8.22 -17.54
CA GLU A 155 -4.31 7.14 -16.57
C GLU A 155 -3.13 7.19 -15.59
N ILE A 156 -1.92 7.46 -16.08
CA ILE A 156 -0.74 7.66 -15.23
C ILE A 156 -0.95 8.85 -14.29
N ALA A 157 -1.45 9.96 -14.82
CA ALA A 157 -1.74 11.14 -14.01
C ALA A 157 -2.83 10.86 -12.95
N ASP A 158 -3.86 10.07 -13.31
CA ASP A 158 -4.91 9.65 -12.38
C ASP A 158 -4.36 8.77 -11.25
N ASN A 159 -3.52 7.79 -11.56
CA ASN A 159 -2.89 6.93 -10.56
C ASN A 159 -2.03 7.74 -9.58
N ARG A 160 -1.30 8.74 -10.07
CA ARG A 160 -0.52 9.65 -9.23
C ARG A 160 -1.41 10.55 -8.35
N ARG A 161 -2.55 11.02 -8.86
CA ARG A 161 -3.53 11.77 -8.06
C ARG A 161 -4.14 10.92 -6.94
N ILE A 162 -4.34 9.61 -7.17
CA ILE A 162 -4.81 8.71 -6.12
C ILE A 162 -3.80 8.66 -4.96
N ALA A 163 -2.51 8.51 -5.23
CA ALA A 163 -1.49 8.52 -4.18
C ALA A 163 -1.51 9.83 -3.39
N GLN A 164 -1.58 10.98 -4.07
CA GLN A 164 -1.68 12.29 -3.43
C GLN A 164 -2.94 12.42 -2.57
N HIS A 165 -4.08 11.94 -3.07
CA HIS A 165 -5.33 11.92 -2.31
C HIS A 165 -5.19 11.10 -1.02
N TYR A 166 -4.54 9.92 -1.07
CA TYR A 166 -4.34 9.10 0.13
C TYR A 166 -3.40 9.73 1.16
N ILE A 167 -2.44 10.56 0.76
CA ILE A 167 -1.65 11.38 1.69
C ILE A 167 -2.57 12.32 2.48
N GLU A 168 -3.47 13.01 1.79
CA GLU A 168 -4.41 13.95 2.41
C GLU A 168 -5.40 13.24 3.33
N VAL A 169 -5.97 12.11 2.86
CA VAL A 169 -6.91 11.31 3.68
C VAL A 169 -6.21 10.76 4.92
N GLY A 170 -5.01 10.18 4.77
CA GLY A 170 -4.24 9.68 5.90
C GLY A 170 -3.90 10.77 6.92
N ARG A 171 -3.53 11.97 6.43
CA ARG A 171 -3.31 13.14 7.29
C ARG A 171 -4.57 13.53 8.07
N ALA A 172 -5.73 13.53 7.41
CA ALA A 172 -7.00 13.86 8.06
C ALA A 172 -7.34 12.84 9.15
N HIS A 173 -7.18 11.55 8.89
CA HIS A 173 -7.38 10.51 9.90
C HIS A 173 -6.42 10.64 11.08
N ARG A 174 -5.14 10.94 10.83
CA ARG A 174 -4.13 11.11 11.87
C ARG A 174 -4.38 12.32 12.77
N LEU A 175 -4.81 13.45 12.21
CA LEU A 175 -5.01 14.70 12.93
C LEU A 175 -6.43 14.84 13.53
N GLY A 176 -7.35 13.97 13.17
CA GLY A 176 -8.78 14.10 13.46
C GLY A 176 -9.48 15.08 12.53
N ALA A 177 -10.81 14.97 12.48
CA ALA A 177 -11.65 15.70 11.52
C ALA A 177 -11.55 17.25 11.61
N GLU A 178 -11.04 17.80 12.72
CA GLU A 178 -10.99 19.23 12.96
C GLU A 178 -9.82 19.97 12.29
N GLY A 179 -8.86 19.26 11.71
CA GLY A 179 -7.63 19.87 11.17
C GLY A 179 -7.26 19.50 9.74
N GLY A 180 -8.07 18.74 9.04
CA GLY A 180 -7.74 18.22 7.71
C GLY A 180 -8.35 19.02 6.55
N PRO A 181 -7.85 18.84 5.32
CA PRO A 181 -8.37 19.47 4.11
C PRO A 181 -9.83 19.09 3.81
N PHE A 182 -10.37 18.11 4.52
CA PHE A 182 -11.72 17.57 4.35
C PHE A 182 -12.80 18.21 5.23
N VAL A 183 -12.48 19.27 5.97
CA VAL A 183 -13.49 20.04 6.74
C VAL A 183 -14.69 20.44 5.84
N ASN A 184 -14.48 20.54 4.53
CA ASN A 184 -15.51 20.86 3.55
C ASN A 184 -15.91 19.67 2.68
N MET A 185 -15.45 18.44 2.94
CA MET A 185 -15.98 17.26 2.24
C MET A 185 -17.47 17.13 2.55
N ARG A 186 -18.28 17.13 1.49
CA ARG A 186 -19.69 16.83 1.62
C ARG A 186 -19.83 15.40 2.12
N THR A 187 -20.09 15.25 3.40
CA THR A 187 -20.61 13.99 3.91
C THR A 187 -22.03 13.85 3.38
N HIS A 188 -22.28 12.87 2.54
CA HIS A 188 -23.66 12.53 2.21
C HIS A 188 -24.31 11.97 3.50
N PRO A 189 -25.41 12.57 3.98
CA PRO A 189 -26.12 11.99 5.12
C PRO A 189 -26.54 10.56 4.76
N LEU A 190 -26.45 9.66 5.74
CA LEU A 190 -27.00 8.32 5.56
C LEU A 190 -28.48 8.44 5.19
N PRO A 191 -28.99 7.67 4.21
CA PRO A 191 -30.42 7.59 3.98
C PRO A 191 -31.10 7.09 5.24
N PRO A 192 -32.35 7.51 5.52
CA PRO A 192 -33.10 6.97 6.64
C PRO A 192 -33.16 5.43 6.52
N CYS A 193 -33.04 4.74 7.64
CA CYS A 193 -33.27 3.30 7.71
C CYS A 193 -34.79 3.07 7.53
N ASP A 194 -35.18 2.35 6.48
CA ASP A 194 -36.56 1.87 6.31
C ASP A 194 -36.89 0.80 7.35
#